data_a64c29692ff78dc503fdf2464b1fa81d
#
_entry.id   a64c29692ff78dc503fdf2464b1fa81d
#
_cell.length_a   1.000
_cell.length_b   1.000
_cell.length_c   1.000
_cell.angle_alpha   90.00
_cell.angle_beta   90.00
_cell.angle_gamma   90.00
#
_symmetry.space_group_name_H-M   'P 1'
#
loop_
_entity.id
_entity.type
_entity.pdbx_description
1 polymer ?
#
loop_
_entity_poly.entity_id
_entity_poly.type
_entity_poly.pdbx_seq_one_letter_code
_entity_poly.pdbx_strand_id
1 'polypeptide(L)'
;MKYFTTVLILATSLLHGTGAWMMSGRTHPELNWHTIETDHFDVHYHEGIRDIAVQGASIAEQVRPILMEQMGLDTLRRLDIVFTTEDEVLNGFAMPSNHTVIWVDQNDAALWAGDEKWMRTVLAHELQHLVFFNTIKGPWWAPEPMNTIYAGVPGWVVEGLAEYYTEKWRPFRFDISHKGHVIGNTVHKIQDPHNDGFSKSLYLADRFGDSTIVKILSDRNNAKLLDFKKSFKKHTGIKLKQFNEDWRRHMNTFFFGQRAQKERVEDVGRVHKLPLKRMAAFDYFNDSLRVAMVGQLSRGQGDLSLVVATRDTAKENKEWKKRVEKAEKKGEKPKKVKPKWKIKEFDHGVFGELIQNLDVAPDGQSIIYPKYRFGQNQSLQFGIWKLGIESKKKTLLTPNMRANYPQYSPDGSKIVFVAHE
;
A
#
# COMPACT_ATOMS: atom_id res chain seq x y z
N MET A 1 0.33 -36.25 12.89
CA MET A 1 0.75 -35.96 11.52
C MET A 1 -0.20 -35.01 10.77
N LYS A 2 -1.52 -35.24 10.70
CA LYS A 2 -2.46 -34.36 9.96
C LYS A 2 -2.46 -32.87 10.43
N TYR A 3 -2.34 -32.63 11.72
CA TYR A 3 -2.31 -31.25 12.26
C TYR A 3 -0.98 -30.51 12.00
N PHE A 4 0.11 -31.23 11.91
CA PHE A 4 1.43 -30.66 11.59
C PHE A 4 1.50 -30.18 10.14
N THR A 5 0.88 -30.93 9.23
CA THR A 5 0.78 -30.56 7.82
C THR A 5 -0.13 -29.34 7.61
N THR A 6 -1.23 -29.24 8.37
CA THR A 6 -2.15 -28.09 8.30
C THR A 6 -1.51 -26.80 8.84
N VAL A 7 -0.74 -26.91 9.93
CA VAL A 7 0.02 -25.77 10.48
C VAL A 7 1.13 -25.33 9.53
N LEU A 8 1.81 -26.27 8.87
CA LEU A 8 2.85 -25.95 7.89
C LEU A 8 2.26 -25.28 6.63
N ILE A 9 1.10 -25.74 6.17
CA ILE A 9 0.39 -25.13 5.02
C ILE A 9 -0.15 -23.74 5.39
N LEU A 10 -0.65 -23.52 6.60
CA LEU A 10 -1.05 -22.20 7.08
C LEU A 10 0.15 -21.24 7.25
N ALA A 11 1.27 -21.74 7.74
CA ALA A 11 2.49 -20.94 7.84
C ALA A 11 3.06 -20.55 6.47
N THR A 12 3.00 -21.46 5.49
CA THR A 12 3.43 -21.18 4.12
C THR A 12 2.46 -20.27 3.36
N SER A 13 1.15 -20.34 3.64
CA SER A 13 0.16 -19.45 3.01
C SER A 13 0.20 -18.01 3.55
N LEU A 14 0.60 -17.81 4.80
CA LEU A 14 0.88 -16.48 5.37
C LEU A 14 2.13 -15.82 4.74
N LEU A 15 3.08 -16.63 4.28
CA LEU A 15 4.28 -16.15 3.58
C LEU A 15 4.03 -15.69 2.13
N HIS A 16 2.89 -16.00 1.54
CA HIS A 16 2.57 -15.65 0.15
C HIS A 16 1.78 -14.35 -0.02
N GLY A 17 1.40 -13.70 1.06
CA GLY A 17 0.51 -12.52 1.02
C GLY A 17 1.21 -11.14 1.08
N THR A 18 2.42 -11.10 1.55
CA THR A 18 3.19 -9.84 1.68
C THR A 18 4.55 -10.10 1.08
N GLY A 19 4.86 -9.42 -0.03
CA GLY A 19 6.13 -9.44 -0.73
C GLY A 19 7.15 -10.47 -0.24
N ALA A 20 6.99 -11.74 -0.66
CA ALA A 20 7.87 -12.84 -0.21
C ALA A 20 9.37 -12.54 -0.37
N TRP A 21 9.69 -11.59 -1.23
CA TRP A 21 11.01 -11.05 -1.44
C TRP A 21 11.49 -10.10 -0.31
N MET A 22 10.60 -9.31 0.33
CA MET A 22 10.96 -8.53 1.53
C MET A 22 11.33 -9.45 2.69
N MET A 23 10.65 -10.59 2.79
CA MET A 23 10.87 -11.60 3.83
C MET A 23 11.94 -12.62 3.46
N SER A 24 12.39 -12.69 2.21
CA SER A 24 13.42 -13.63 1.76
C SER A 24 14.82 -13.28 2.30
N GLY A 25 14.91 -12.21 3.10
CA GLY A 25 16.15 -11.86 3.80
C GLY A 25 17.30 -11.59 2.85
N ARG A 26 17.11 -10.74 1.86
CA ARG A 26 18.25 -10.19 1.12
C ARG A 26 19.03 -9.32 2.09
N THR A 27 19.98 -9.93 2.73
CA THR A 27 20.79 -9.28 3.76
C THR A 27 22.02 -8.58 3.16
N HIS A 28 22.23 -8.69 1.84
CA HIS A 28 23.39 -8.12 1.17
C HIS A 28 24.69 -8.36 1.93
N PRO A 29 25.08 -9.63 2.12
CA PRO A 29 26.28 -9.97 2.91
C PRO A 29 27.58 -9.55 2.24
N GLU A 30 27.51 -9.14 0.97
CA GLU A 30 28.62 -8.55 0.21
C GLU A 30 28.96 -7.12 0.62
N LEU A 31 28.08 -6.45 1.38
CA LEU A 31 28.30 -5.08 1.85
C LEU A 31 29.07 -5.07 3.16
N ASN A 32 29.82 -3.99 3.38
CA ASN A 32 30.49 -3.74 4.65
C ASN A 32 29.49 -3.16 5.66
N TRP A 33 29.02 -3.99 6.55
CA TRP A 33 28.07 -3.62 7.58
C TRP A 33 28.75 -3.09 8.84
N HIS A 34 28.15 -2.05 9.42
CA HIS A 34 28.57 -1.40 10.66
C HIS A 34 27.39 -1.28 11.63
N THR A 35 27.69 -1.06 12.91
CA THR A 35 26.67 -0.86 13.94
C THR A 35 26.98 0.39 14.75
N ILE A 36 25.95 1.20 14.99
CA ILE A 36 25.98 2.28 15.97
C ILE A 36 25.17 1.79 17.17
N GLU A 37 25.80 1.71 18.33
CA GLU A 37 25.14 1.41 19.58
C GLU A 37 24.68 2.71 20.25
N THR A 38 23.41 2.77 20.64
CA THR A 38 22.83 3.86 21.45
C THR A 38 22.37 3.30 22.79
N ASP A 39 21.69 4.08 23.61
CA ASP A 39 21.19 3.59 24.91
C ASP A 39 20.17 2.47 24.74
N HIS A 40 19.35 2.51 23.67
CA HIS A 40 18.22 1.58 23.50
C HIS A 40 18.18 0.84 22.16
N PHE A 41 19.11 1.15 21.24
CA PHE A 41 19.11 0.57 19.90
C PHE A 41 20.50 0.12 19.47
N ASP A 42 20.53 -0.97 18.65
CA ASP A 42 21.63 -1.34 17.80
C ASP A 42 21.23 -1.00 16.36
N VAL A 43 21.89 0.01 15.78
CA VAL A 43 21.55 0.56 14.46
C VAL A 43 22.55 0.06 13.45
N HIS A 44 22.13 -0.86 12.60
CA HIS A 44 22.93 -1.50 11.57
C HIS A 44 22.78 -0.75 10.25
N TYR A 45 23.89 -0.53 9.57
CA TYR A 45 23.92 0.17 8.28
C TYR A 45 25.13 -0.31 7.46
N HIS A 46 25.07 -0.19 6.15
CA HIS A 46 26.22 -0.46 5.31
C HIS A 46 27.02 0.81 5.01
N GLU A 47 28.24 0.63 4.55
CA GLU A 47 29.13 1.73 4.18
C GLU A 47 28.45 2.70 3.19
N GLY A 48 28.70 4.00 3.34
CA GLY A 48 28.12 5.06 2.50
C GLY A 48 26.86 5.73 3.06
N ILE A 49 26.15 5.12 4.03
CA ILE A 49 24.91 5.70 4.59
C ILE A 49 24.99 5.97 6.11
N ARG A 50 26.22 6.19 6.61
CA ARG A 50 26.44 6.45 8.04
C ARG A 50 25.64 7.65 8.55
N ASP A 51 25.55 8.72 7.77
CA ASP A 51 24.85 9.94 8.16
C ASP A 51 23.35 9.69 8.35
N ILE A 52 22.76 8.90 7.45
CA ILE A 52 21.35 8.46 7.54
C ILE A 52 21.16 7.63 8.81
N ALA A 53 22.07 6.70 9.09
CA ALA A 53 21.99 5.86 10.29
C ALA A 53 22.11 6.68 11.59
N VAL A 54 22.98 7.67 11.65
CA VAL A 54 23.11 8.59 12.79
C VAL A 54 21.83 9.40 12.99
N GLN A 55 21.27 9.94 11.92
CA GLN A 55 19.99 10.66 11.97
C GLN A 55 18.86 9.74 12.42
N GLY A 56 18.78 8.53 11.87
CA GLY A 56 17.78 7.53 12.25
C GLY A 56 17.91 7.10 13.71
N ALA A 57 19.10 6.88 14.21
CA ALA A 57 19.37 6.58 15.61
C ALA A 57 18.86 7.70 16.55
N SER A 58 19.14 8.95 16.20
CA SER A 58 18.66 10.12 16.97
C SER A 58 17.13 10.20 16.96
N ILE A 59 16.49 9.94 15.83
CA ILE A 59 15.02 9.93 15.73
C ILE A 59 14.45 8.80 16.58
N ALA A 60 15.02 7.59 16.51
CA ALA A 60 14.55 6.42 17.23
C ALA A 60 14.56 6.65 18.75
N GLU A 61 15.66 7.21 19.29
CA GLU A 61 15.76 7.55 20.71
C GLU A 61 14.70 8.61 21.14
N GLN A 62 14.38 9.57 20.27
CA GLN A 62 13.37 10.59 20.56
C GLN A 62 11.95 10.04 20.54
N VAL A 63 11.61 9.13 19.63
CA VAL A 63 10.24 8.63 19.48
C VAL A 63 9.92 7.47 20.44
N ARG A 64 10.92 6.67 20.82
CA ARG A 64 10.74 5.49 21.69
C ARG A 64 9.98 5.79 22.98
N PRO A 65 10.37 6.78 23.83
CA PRO A 65 9.65 7.04 25.08
C PRO A 65 8.20 7.45 24.85
N ILE A 66 7.93 8.21 23.79
CA ILE A 66 6.57 8.65 23.43
C ILE A 66 5.70 7.42 23.08
N LEU A 67 6.21 6.51 22.27
CA LEU A 67 5.49 5.31 21.87
C LEU A 67 5.24 4.37 23.04
N MET A 68 6.21 4.25 23.94
CA MET A 68 6.07 3.45 25.17
C MET A 68 4.99 4.04 26.09
N GLU A 69 5.00 5.36 26.31
CA GLU A 69 3.98 6.06 27.09
C GLU A 69 2.59 5.86 26.48
N GLN A 70 2.44 6.07 25.19
CA GLN A 70 1.18 5.87 24.46
C GLN A 70 0.61 4.47 24.63
N MET A 71 1.46 3.45 24.70
CA MET A 71 1.07 2.04 24.84
C MET A 71 1.09 1.55 26.31
N GLY A 72 1.46 2.38 27.25
CA GLY A 72 1.53 2.04 28.67
C GLY A 72 2.60 0.97 28.97
N LEU A 73 3.72 1.00 28.27
CA LEU A 73 4.85 0.12 28.53
C LEU A 73 5.90 0.81 29.42
N ASP A 74 6.18 0.21 30.57
CA ASP A 74 7.21 0.70 31.49
C ASP A 74 8.62 0.28 31.06
N THR A 75 8.73 -0.84 30.37
CA THR A 75 10.01 -1.41 29.93
C THR A 75 9.94 -1.93 28.53
N LEU A 76 11.00 -1.72 27.76
CA LEU A 76 11.18 -2.25 26.42
C LEU A 76 12.66 -2.60 26.28
N ARG A 77 12.92 -3.82 25.82
CA ARG A 77 14.29 -4.27 25.57
C ARG A 77 14.97 -3.45 24.47
N ARG A 78 16.26 -3.61 24.32
CA ARG A 78 17.05 -3.08 23.20
C ARG A 78 16.50 -3.62 21.89
N LEU A 79 16.41 -2.77 20.88
CA LEU A 79 15.83 -3.09 19.56
C LEU A 79 16.89 -2.90 18.47
N ASP A 80 16.72 -3.66 17.39
CA ASP A 80 17.61 -3.56 16.23
C ASP A 80 16.91 -2.77 15.12
N ILE A 81 17.64 -1.83 14.49
CA ILE A 81 17.22 -1.08 13.32
C ILE A 81 18.24 -1.30 12.21
N VAL A 82 17.77 -1.69 11.03
CA VAL A 82 18.63 -1.90 9.86
C VAL A 82 18.28 -0.86 8.80
N PHE A 83 19.24 -0.05 8.39
CA PHE A 83 19.12 0.86 7.25
C PHE A 83 19.82 0.30 6.03
N THR A 84 19.17 0.39 4.88
CA THR A 84 19.75 -0.03 3.60
C THR A 84 19.21 0.80 2.44
N THR A 85 20.02 0.97 1.39
CA THR A 85 19.66 1.63 0.13
C THR A 85 19.75 0.67 -1.06
N GLU A 86 20.04 -0.61 -0.80
CA GLU A 86 20.34 -1.55 -1.88
C GLU A 86 19.12 -1.91 -2.74
N ASP A 87 17.93 -1.96 -2.14
CA ASP A 87 16.70 -2.17 -2.87
C ASP A 87 15.93 -0.85 -2.97
N GLU A 88 15.43 -0.52 -4.17
CA GLU A 88 14.56 0.64 -4.38
C GLU A 88 13.14 0.34 -3.86
N VAL A 89 13.05 0.18 -2.57
CA VAL A 89 11.81 -0.05 -1.82
C VAL A 89 11.66 1.08 -0.83
N LEU A 90 10.70 1.93 -1.06
CA LEU A 90 10.42 3.02 -0.12
C LEU A 90 9.49 2.51 0.98
N ASN A 91 10.03 1.84 1.98
CA ASN A 91 9.20 1.31 3.06
C ASN A 91 10.04 0.98 4.30
N GLY A 92 9.33 0.67 5.38
CA GLY A 92 9.84 0.01 6.57
C GLY A 92 9.16 -1.34 6.75
N PHE A 93 9.74 -2.17 7.60
CA PHE A 93 9.15 -3.44 7.98
C PHE A 93 9.62 -3.86 9.37
N ALA A 94 8.69 -4.02 10.29
CA ALA A 94 8.94 -4.46 11.66
C ALA A 94 8.65 -5.94 11.87
N MET A 95 9.53 -6.61 12.58
CA MET A 95 9.41 -8.04 12.91
C MET A 95 9.17 -8.27 14.40
N PRO A 96 8.34 -9.26 14.75
CA PRO A 96 8.15 -9.68 16.15
C PRO A 96 9.45 -10.10 16.88
N SER A 97 10.50 -10.42 16.14
CA SER A 97 11.86 -10.66 16.63
C SER A 97 12.56 -9.40 17.15
N ASN A 98 11.87 -8.26 17.20
CA ASN A 98 12.29 -6.95 17.72
C ASN A 98 13.35 -6.26 16.87
N HIS A 99 13.27 -6.43 15.58
CA HIS A 99 14.02 -5.62 14.63
C HIS A 99 13.11 -5.00 13.58
N THR A 100 13.57 -3.90 13.02
CA THR A 100 12.97 -3.26 11.86
C THR A 100 14.00 -3.01 10.78
N VAL A 101 13.58 -3.11 9.52
CA VAL A 101 14.39 -2.76 8.36
C VAL A 101 13.76 -1.54 7.70
N ILE A 102 14.56 -0.54 7.40
CA ILE A 102 14.15 0.69 6.72
C ILE A 102 14.95 0.79 5.41
N TRP A 103 14.25 0.77 4.29
CA TRP A 103 14.83 1.06 2.99
C TRP A 103 14.79 2.56 2.75
N VAL A 104 15.96 3.16 2.74
CA VAL A 104 16.12 4.62 2.59
C VAL A 104 16.45 5.00 1.16
N ASP A 105 15.57 4.69 0.24
CA ASP A 105 15.66 5.23 -1.11
C ASP A 105 15.19 6.69 -1.09
N GLN A 106 16.05 7.59 -1.51
CA GLN A 106 15.95 9.01 -1.18
C GLN A 106 14.92 9.76 -2.04
N ASN A 107 14.63 9.31 -3.24
CA ASN A 107 13.96 10.15 -4.20
C ASN A 107 12.42 10.11 -4.11
N ASP A 108 11.87 8.96 -3.83
CA ASP A 108 10.42 8.82 -3.70
C ASP A 108 9.90 9.34 -2.35
N ALA A 109 10.75 9.37 -1.33
CA ALA A 109 10.41 9.84 -0.01
C ALA A 109 9.92 11.29 0.00
N ALA A 110 10.67 12.19 -0.62
CA ALA A 110 10.31 13.61 -0.69
C ALA A 110 9.06 13.83 -1.53
N LEU A 111 8.89 13.10 -2.62
CA LEU A 111 7.71 13.19 -3.49
C LEU A 111 6.46 12.61 -2.82
N TRP A 112 6.58 11.49 -2.12
CA TRP A 112 5.45 10.80 -1.52
C TRP A 112 4.99 11.42 -0.20
N ALA A 113 5.91 11.74 0.67
CA ALA A 113 5.60 12.33 1.97
C ALA A 113 5.38 13.86 1.89
N GLY A 114 5.88 14.48 0.84
CA GLY A 114 5.81 15.93 0.65
C GLY A 114 6.62 16.70 1.70
N ASP A 115 7.50 16.03 2.44
CA ASP A 115 8.34 16.69 3.43
C ASP A 115 9.62 15.90 3.80
N GLU A 116 10.53 16.59 4.47
CA GLU A 116 11.78 16.07 5.02
C GLU A 116 11.58 15.09 6.20
N LYS A 117 10.34 14.85 6.62
CA LYS A 117 10.01 14.08 7.83
C LYS A 117 9.70 12.63 7.54
N TRP A 118 9.86 12.17 6.31
CA TRP A 118 9.53 10.80 5.94
C TRP A 118 10.21 9.78 6.84
N MET A 119 11.52 9.91 7.07
CA MET A 119 12.28 9.00 7.92
C MET A 119 11.72 8.96 9.36
N ARG A 120 11.36 10.12 9.92
CA ARG A 120 10.74 10.19 11.24
C ARG A 120 9.41 9.47 11.27
N THR A 121 8.60 9.64 10.23
CA THR A 121 7.28 9.03 10.13
C THR A 121 7.39 7.52 9.99
N VAL A 122 8.23 7.00 9.09
CA VAL A 122 8.39 5.56 8.91
C VAL A 122 9.03 4.90 10.11
N LEU A 123 10.06 5.50 10.71
CA LEU A 123 10.66 4.98 11.94
C LEU A 123 9.66 4.92 13.09
N ALA A 124 8.88 5.98 13.30
CA ALA A 124 7.85 5.98 14.34
C ALA A 124 6.80 4.91 14.07
N HIS A 125 6.40 4.70 12.80
CA HIS A 125 5.46 3.66 12.40
C HIS A 125 6.00 2.26 12.71
N GLU A 126 7.21 1.94 12.26
CA GLU A 126 7.81 0.62 12.45
C GLU A 126 8.16 0.36 13.93
N LEU A 127 8.64 1.35 14.65
CA LEU A 127 8.87 1.24 16.09
C LEU A 127 7.56 1.05 16.86
N GLN A 128 6.45 1.63 16.40
CA GLN A 128 5.13 1.38 16.98
C GLN A 128 4.73 -0.10 16.85
N HIS A 129 5.03 -0.75 15.73
CA HIS A 129 4.83 -2.20 15.61
C HIS A 129 5.64 -2.97 16.65
N LEU A 130 6.92 -2.61 16.87
CA LEU A 130 7.74 -3.28 17.87
C LEU A 130 7.21 -3.08 19.30
N VAL A 131 6.76 -1.87 19.63
CA VAL A 131 6.09 -1.57 20.91
C VAL A 131 4.78 -2.36 21.03
N PHE A 132 3.98 -2.41 19.98
CA PHE A 132 2.75 -3.20 19.93
C PHE A 132 3.01 -4.70 20.17
N PHE A 133 3.99 -5.29 19.49
CA PHE A 133 4.33 -6.71 19.68
C PHE A 133 4.74 -7.00 21.12
N ASN A 134 5.48 -6.10 21.75
CA ASN A 134 5.85 -6.24 23.17
C ASN A 134 4.66 -6.03 24.11
N THR A 135 3.71 -5.16 23.77
CA THR A 135 2.47 -4.96 24.53
C THR A 135 1.58 -6.21 24.55
N ILE A 136 1.42 -6.86 23.40
CA ILE A 136 0.56 -8.05 23.29
C ILE A 136 1.27 -9.35 23.64
N LYS A 137 2.57 -9.33 23.91
CA LYS A 137 3.36 -10.51 24.22
C LYS A 137 2.70 -11.37 25.31
N GLY A 138 2.58 -12.64 25.02
CA GLY A 138 2.03 -13.62 25.95
C GLY A 138 3.00 -14.00 27.07
N PRO A 139 2.59 -14.87 28.00
CA PRO A 139 3.43 -15.32 29.09
C PRO A 139 4.63 -16.13 28.57
N TRP A 140 5.72 -16.13 29.35
CA TRP A 140 6.99 -16.77 28.99
C TRP A 140 6.91 -18.27 28.64
N TRP A 141 5.90 -18.96 29.14
CA TRP A 141 5.67 -20.39 28.87
C TRP A 141 4.97 -20.65 27.53
N ALA A 142 4.39 -19.64 26.90
CA ALA A 142 3.78 -19.80 25.60
C ALA A 142 4.88 -19.86 24.53
N PRO A 143 4.89 -20.90 23.66
CA PRO A 143 5.94 -21.05 22.65
C PRO A 143 5.92 -19.92 21.63
N GLU A 144 7.10 -19.44 21.27
CA GLU A 144 7.28 -18.64 20.05
C GLU A 144 6.87 -19.51 18.83
N PRO A 145 6.14 -19.06 17.85
CA PRO A 145 5.63 -17.71 17.60
C PRO A 145 4.24 -17.43 18.20
N MET A 146 3.67 -18.31 19.00
CA MET A 146 2.33 -18.12 19.59
C MET A 146 2.26 -16.90 20.53
N ASN A 147 3.41 -16.52 21.10
CA ASN A 147 3.54 -15.30 21.90
C ASN A 147 3.39 -14.02 21.08
N THR A 148 3.63 -14.11 19.79
CA THR A 148 3.66 -12.99 18.86
C THR A 148 2.61 -13.09 17.77
N ILE A 149 2.04 -14.26 17.51
CA ILE A 149 0.90 -14.38 16.62
C ILE A 149 -0.34 -13.94 17.39
N TYR A 150 -0.63 -12.72 17.27
CA TYR A 150 -1.89 -12.01 17.34
C TYR A 150 -3.04 -12.80 17.98
N ALA A 151 -3.11 -12.86 19.25
CA ALA A 151 -4.22 -13.43 20.04
C ALA A 151 -5.62 -12.97 19.55
N GLY A 152 -5.92 -13.19 18.28
CA GLY A 152 -7.15 -12.77 17.62
C GLY A 152 -7.25 -11.25 17.36
N VAL A 153 -6.14 -10.52 17.40
CA VAL A 153 -6.09 -9.10 17.05
C VAL A 153 -6.31 -8.96 15.54
N PRO A 154 -7.29 -8.16 15.10
CA PRO A 154 -7.51 -7.93 13.67
C PRO A 154 -6.34 -7.15 13.03
N GLY A 155 -6.00 -7.47 11.77
CA GLY A 155 -4.91 -6.79 11.06
C GLY A 155 -5.07 -5.27 10.99
N TRP A 156 -6.30 -4.76 10.92
CA TRP A 156 -6.57 -3.32 10.97
C TRP A 156 -6.13 -2.64 12.29
N VAL A 157 -6.02 -3.39 13.39
CA VAL A 157 -5.51 -2.83 14.66
C VAL A 157 -4.01 -2.67 14.60
N VAL A 158 -3.31 -3.62 13.98
CA VAL A 158 -1.84 -3.62 13.89
C VAL A 158 -1.37 -2.40 13.12
N GLU A 159 -1.81 -2.28 11.87
CA GLU A 159 -1.46 -1.15 11.00
C GLU A 159 -2.13 0.14 11.45
N GLY A 160 -3.39 0.04 11.87
CA GLY A 160 -4.17 1.22 12.29
C GLY A 160 -3.63 1.92 13.54
N LEU A 161 -2.99 1.20 14.46
CA LEU A 161 -2.32 1.83 15.59
C LEU A 161 -1.03 2.52 15.19
N ALA A 162 -0.23 1.87 14.34
CA ALA A 162 0.99 2.47 13.82
C ALA A 162 0.66 3.78 13.10
N GLU A 163 -0.32 3.77 12.21
CA GLU A 163 -0.81 4.97 11.53
C GLU A 163 -1.40 6.01 12.50
N TYR A 164 -2.20 5.58 13.47
CA TYR A 164 -2.87 6.47 14.41
C TYR A 164 -1.88 7.22 15.30
N TYR A 165 -0.92 6.53 15.92
CA TYR A 165 0.03 7.16 16.82
C TYR A 165 1.08 8.00 16.11
N THR A 166 1.33 7.76 14.84
CA THR A 166 2.29 8.53 14.05
C THR A 166 1.66 9.66 13.25
N GLU A 167 0.41 9.49 12.80
CA GLU A 167 -0.20 10.39 11.82
C GLU A 167 -1.56 10.96 12.19
N LYS A 168 -2.02 10.83 13.44
CA LYS A 168 -3.32 11.39 13.85
C LYS A 168 -3.45 12.92 13.68
N TRP A 169 -2.34 13.62 13.50
CA TRP A 169 -2.32 15.05 13.20
C TRP A 169 -2.86 15.40 11.80
N ARG A 170 -2.97 14.43 10.90
CA ARG A 170 -3.60 14.56 9.57
C ARG A 170 -4.72 13.52 9.38
N PRO A 171 -5.83 13.63 10.10
CA PRO A 171 -6.87 12.60 10.14
C PRO A 171 -7.57 12.33 8.80
N PHE A 172 -7.42 13.23 7.83
CA PHE A 172 -8.01 13.12 6.49
C PHE A 172 -7.07 12.51 5.44
N ARG A 173 -5.91 11.97 5.83
CA ARG A 173 -4.93 11.37 4.92
C ARG A 173 -5.54 10.34 3.96
N PHE A 174 -6.45 9.52 4.44
CA PHE A 174 -7.08 8.45 3.66
C PHE A 174 -8.49 8.77 3.15
N ASP A 175 -8.96 10.00 3.31
CA ASP A 175 -10.31 10.41 2.93
C ASP A 175 -10.60 10.17 1.44
N ILE A 176 -9.63 10.36 0.55
CA ILE A 176 -9.80 10.15 -0.89
C ILE A 176 -10.16 8.68 -1.17
N SER A 177 -9.43 7.75 -0.55
CA SER A 177 -9.69 6.31 -0.69
C SER A 177 -11.07 5.93 -0.16
N HIS A 178 -11.39 6.31 1.07
CA HIS A 178 -12.68 6.03 1.70
C HIS A 178 -13.84 6.66 0.93
N LYS A 179 -13.70 7.89 0.48
CA LYS A 179 -14.69 8.58 -0.35
C LYS A 179 -14.98 7.81 -1.64
N GLY A 180 -13.94 7.31 -2.32
CA GLY A 180 -14.09 6.46 -3.49
C GLY A 180 -14.90 5.19 -3.18
N HIS A 181 -14.64 4.53 -2.06
CA HIS A 181 -15.37 3.34 -1.62
C HIS A 181 -16.83 3.65 -1.25
N VAL A 182 -17.12 4.77 -0.58
CA VAL A 182 -18.47 5.19 -0.26
C VAL A 182 -19.26 5.49 -1.54
N ILE A 183 -18.69 6.27 -2.45
CA ILE A 183 -19.31 6.60 -3.74
C ILE A 183 -19.60 5.35 -4.57
N GLY A 184 -18.68 4.40 -4.57
CA GLY A 184 -18.79 3.11 -5.27
C GLY A 184 -19.67 2.08 -4.56
N ASN A 185 -20.17 2.38 -3.35
CA ASN A 185 -20.87 1.43 -2.47
C ASN A 185 -20.04 0.16 -2.20
N THR A 186 -18.76 0.33 -1.95
CA THR A 186 -17.78 -0.76 -1.76
C THR A 186 -17.07 -0.72 -0.41
N VAL A 187 -17.54 0.07 0.55
CA VAL A 187 -16.94 0.19 1.91
C VAL A 187 -16.82 -1.18 2.57
N HIS A 188 -17.76 -2.10 2.35
CA HIS A 188 -17.71 -3.47 2.86
C HIS A 188 -16.62 -4.35 2.21
N LYS A 189 -15.96 -3.86 1.16
CA LYS A 189 -14.89 -4.55 0.44
C LYS A 189 -13.50 -3.98 0.78
N ILE A 190 -13.43 -2.96 1.63
CA ILE A 190 -12.15 -2.42 2.07
C ILE A 190 -11.41 -3.51 2.84
N GLN A 191 -10.20 -3.83 2.39
CA GLN A 191 -9.32 -4.83 2.99
C GLN A 191 -7.89 -4.29 3.11
N ASP A 192 -7.75 -2.97 3.09
CA ASP A 192 -6.47 -2.30 3.28
C ASP A 192 -6.27 -2.01 4.78
N PRO A 193 -5.37 -2.74 5.46
CA PRO A 193 -5.17 -2.59 6.91
C PRO A 193 -4.74 -1.18 7.31
N HIS A 194 -3.97 -0.48 6.48
CA HIS A 194 -3.51 0.88 6.74
C HIS A 194 -4.66 1.88 6.69
N ASN A 195 -5.31 2.02 5.53
CA ASN A 195 -6.43 2.96 5.36
C ASN A 195 -7.61 2.65 6.29
N ASP A 196 -8.01 1.38 6.31
CA ASP A 196 -9.11 0.87 7.13
C ASP A 196 -8.77 0.97 8.62
N GLY A 197 -7.54 0.58 8.97
CA GLY A 197 -7.05 0.60 10.34
C GLY A 197 -6.97 2.01 10.91
N PHE A 198 -6.40 2.95 10.16
CA PHE A 198 -6.28 4.33 10.60
C PHE A 198 -7.66 4.96 10.88
N SER A 199 -8.59 4.85 9.95
CA SER A 199 -9.92 5.43 10.13
C SER A 199 -10.73 4.74 11.23
N LYS A 200 -10.57 3.43 11.45
CA LYS A 200 -11.17 2.72 12.58
C LYS A 200 -10.56 3.11 13.91
N SER A 201 -9.25 3.34 13.97
CA SER A 201 -8.56 3.80 15.18
C SER A 201 -9.02 5.21 15.55
N LEU A 202 -9.13 6.12 14.59
CA LEU A 202 -9.72 7.45 14.80
C LEU A 202 -11.17 7.34 15.32
N TYR A 203 -12.01 6.53 14.70
CA TYR A 203 -13.39 6.34 15.09
C TYR A 203 -13.52 5.69 16.49
N LEU A 204 -12.61 4.75 16.82
CA LEU A 204 -12.57 4.13 18.15
C LEU A 204 -12.21 5.15 19.22
N ALA A 205 -11.17 5.96 18.96
CA ALA A 205 -10.72 6.98 19.89
C ALA A 205 -11.77 8.08 20.10
N ASP A 206 -12.39 8.56 19.03
CA ASP A 206 -13.46 9.56 19.10
C ASP A 206 -14.67 9.08 19.92
N ARG A 207 -15.06 7.82 19.75
CA ARG A 207 -16.26 7.27 20.37
C ARG A 207 -16.06 6.78 21.81
N PHE A 208 -14.90 6.24 22.13
CA PHE A 208 -14.65 5.53 23.39
C PHE A 208 -13.46 6.09 24.18
N GLY A 209 -12.75 7.06 23.63
CA GLY A 209 -11.57 7.66 24.21
C GLY A 209 -10.26 7.04 23.72
N ASP A 210 -9.22 7.86 23.66
CA ASP A 210 -7.91 7.58 23.10
C ASP A 210 -7.22 6.35 23.75
N SER A 211 -7.35 6.21 25.07
CA SER A 211 -6.73 5.11 25.82
C SER A 211 -7.47 3.76 25.70
N THR A 212 -8.61 3.72 25.03
CA THR A 212 -9.46 2.51 25.00
C THR A 212 -8.76 1.34 24.32
N ILE A 213 -8.04 1.59 23.23
CA ILE A 213 -7.33 0.52 22.51
C ILE A 213 -6.21 -0.08 23.37
N VAL A 214 -5.49 0.75 24.12
CA VAL A 214 -4.44 0.29 25.04
C VAL A 214 -5.04 -0.59 26.14
N LYS A 215 -6.16 -0.19 26.72
CA LYS A 215 -6.89 -1.00 27.71
C LYS A 215 -7.32 -2.35 27.13
N ILE A 216 -7.78 -2.38 25.86
CA ILE A 216 -8.14 -3.61 25.17
C ILE A 216 -6.93 -4.52 25.00
N LEU A 217 -5.81 -3.99 24.56
CA LEU A 217 -4.59 -4.74 24.28
C LEU A 217 -3.85 -5.20 25.54
N SER A 218 -4.03 -4.51 26.67
CA SER A 218 -3.41 -4.86 27.93
C SER A 218 -4.24 -5.82 28.78
N ASP A 219 -5.51 -6.06 28.44
CA ASP A 219 -6.38 -6.96 29.19
C ASP A 219 -5.94 -8.43 29.01
N ARG A 220 -5.94 -9.17 30.10
CA ARG A 220 -5.49 -10.58 30.12
C ARG A 220 -6.54 -11.45 30.79
N ASN A 221 -6.76 -12.62 30.23
CA ASN A 221 -7.59 -13.65 30.85
C ASN A 221 -6.85 -14.37 32.00
N ASN A 222 -7.52 -15.31 32.63
CA ASN A 222 -6.95 -16.09 33.75
C ASN A 222 -5.66 -16.87 33.37
N ALA A 223 -5.49 -17.21 32.09
CA ALA A 223 -4.28 -17.83 31.55
C ALA A 223 -3.21 -16.79 31.12
N LYS A 224 -3.39 -15.51 31.47
CA LYS A 224 -2.53 -14.39 31.08
C LYS A 224 -2.41 -14.18 29.58
N LEU A 225 -3.40 -14.63 28.82
CA LEU A 225 -3.48 -14.45 27.37
C LEU A 225 -4.46 -13.35 26.99
N LEU A 226 -4.18 -12.63 25.92
CA LEU A 226 -5.12 -11.69 25.33
C LEU A 226 -6.23 -12.45 24.61
N ASP A 227 -7.50 -12.13 24.92
CA ASP A 227 -8.67 -12.46 24.11
C ASP A 227 -9.24 -11.15 23.58
N PHE A 228 -8.76 -10.74 22.41
CA PHE A 228 -9.10 -9.44 21.84
C PHE A 228 -10.61 -9.19 21.77
N LYS A 229 -11.40 -10.16 21.31
CA LYS A 229 -12.86 -9.98 21.16
C LYS A 229 -13.58 -9.78 22.47
N LYS A 230 -13.18 -10.51 23.53
CA LYS A 230 -13.75 -10.34 24.86
C LYS A 230 -13.32 -9.03 25.47
N SER A 231 -12.04 -8.70 25.40
CA SER A 231 -11.49 -7.44 25.87
C SER A 231 -12.13 -6.25 25.17
N PHE A 232 -12.26 -6.31 23.83
CA PHE A 232 -12.94 -5.27 23.07
C PHE A 232 -14.36 -5.02 23.58
N LYS A 233 -15.16 -6.09 23.74
CA LYS A 233 -16.52 -5.96 24.29
C LYS A 233 -16.54 -5.42 25.70
N LYS A 234 -15.60 -5.83 26.56
CA LYS A 234 -15.49 -5.36 27.96
C LYS A 234 -15.27 -3.85 28.02
N HIS A 235 -14.36 -3.31 27.21
CA HIS A 235 -13.96 -1.91 27.27
C HIS A 235 -14.81 -0.96 26.41
N THR A 236 -15.53 -1.48 25.40
CA THR A 236 -16.40 -0.66 24.54
C THR A 236 -17.89 -0.87 24.78
N GLY A 237 -18.27 -1.93 25.47
CA GLY A 237 -19.67 -2.33 25.67
C GLY A 237 -20.32 -3.00 24.46
N ILE A 238 -19.69 -2.98 23.27
CA ILE A 238 -20.25 -3.52 22.02
C ILE A 238 -19.38 -4.63 21.44
N LYS A 239 -19.96 -5.49 20.61
CA LYS A 239 -19.22 -6.52 19.88
C LYS A 239 -18.41 -5.88 18.73
N LEU A 240 -17.24 -6.44 18.42
CA LEU A 240 -16.41 -6.00 17.29
C LEU A 240 -17.18 -5.97 15.95
N LYS A 241 -18.10 -6.91 15.72
CA LYS A 241 -18.95 -6.90 14.53
C LYS A 241 -19.85 -5.65 14.49
N GLN A 242 -20.44 -5.27 15.64
CA GLN A 242 -21.27 -4.07 15.75
C GLN A 242 -20.43 -2.81 15.50
N PHE A 243 -19.25 -2.73 16.09
CA PHE A 243 -18.30 -1.64 15.85
C PHE A 243 -17.99 -1.45 14.35
N ASN A 244 -17.68 -2.53 13.64
CA ASN A 244 -17.40 -2.45 12.21
C ASN A 244 -18.60 -1.93 11.40
N GLU A 245 -19.83 -2.34 11.76
CA GLU A 245 -21.04 -1.82 11.12
C GLU A 245 -21.31 -0.34 11.46
N ASP A 246 -21.08 0.07 12.71
CA ASP A 246 -21.22 1.45 13.13
C ASP A 246 -20.21 2.36 12.42
N TRP A 247 -18.94 1.92 12.35
CA TRP A 247 -17.91 2.60 11.58
C TRP A 247 -18.29 2.72 10.09
N ARG A 248 -18.78 1.66 9.47
CA ARG A 248 -19.22 1.69 8.07
C ARG A 248 -20.37 2.69 7.86
N ARG A 249 -21.33 2.76 8.79
CA ARG A 249 -22.41 3.75 8.76
C ARG A 249 -21.88 5.17 8.91
N HIS A 250 -20.97 5.37 9.84
CA HIS A 250 -20.29 6.65 10.06
C HIS A 250 -19.60 7.14 8.77
N MET A 251 -18.79 6.29 8.13
CA MET A 251 -18.10 6.61 6.88
C MET A 251 -19.12 6.95 5.75
N ASN A 252 -20.18 6.17 5.61
CA ASN A 252 -21.21 6.46 4.64
C ASN A 252 -21.87 7.82 4.90
N THR A 253 -22.27 8.09 6.12
CA THR A 253 -22.96 9.35 6.48
C THR A 253 -22.05 10.54 6.21
N PHE A 254 -20.78 10.46 6.64
CA PHE A 254 -19.80 11.53 6.48
C PHE A 254 -19.56 11.87 5.00
N PHE A 255 -19.22 10.88 4.18
CA PHE A 255 -18.84 11.12 2.79
C PHE A 255 -20.07 11.36 1.88
N PHE A 256 -21.22 10.76 2.14
CA PHE A 256 -22.45 11.11 1.41
C PHE A 256 -22.92 12.53 1.73
N GLY A 257 -22.79 12.98 2.97
CA GLY A 257 -23.07 14.37 3.35
C GLY A 257 -22.20 15.37 2.56
N GLN A 258 -20.89 15.08 2.46
CA GLN A 258 -20.00 15.90 1.64
C GLN A 258 -20.35 15.85 0.15
N ARG A 259 -20.73 14.68 -0.37
CA ARG A 259 -21.10 14.51 -1.77
C ARG A 259 -22.38 15.27 -2.15
N ALA A 260 -23.35 15.32 -1.25
CA ALA A 260 -24.62 16.00 -1.50
C ALA A 260 -24.47 17.48 -1.84
N GLN A 261 -23.33 18.07 -1.44
CA GLN A 261 -23.00 19.48 -1.67
C GLN A 261 -22.15 19.72 -2.94
N LYS A 262 -21.83 18.67 -3.70
CA LYS A 262 -20.93 18.75 -4.86
C LYS A 262 -21.59 18.17 -6.11
N GLU A 263 -21.18 18.68 -7.25
CA GLU A 263 -21.55 18.13 -8.55
C GLU A 263 -21.13 16.65 -8.65
N ARG A 264 -21.96 15.86 -9.31
CA ARG A 264 -21.64 14.45 -9.58
C ARG A 264 -20.67 14.39 -10.76
N VAL A 265 -19.79 13.39 -10.74
CA VAL A 265 -18.83 13.15 -11.84
C VAL A 265 -19.57 12.98 -13.18
N GLU A 266 -20.78 12.37 -13.15
CA GLU A 266 -21.61 12.16 -14.34
C GLU A 266 -22.20 13.46 -14.91
N ASP A 267 -22.29 14.53 -14.11
CA ASP A 267 -22.80 15.83 -14.54
C ASP A 267 -21.71 16.63 -15.28
N VAL A 268 -20.43 16.45 -14.90
CA VAL A 268 -19.27 17.16 -15.47
C VAL A 268 -18.44 16.32 -16.44
N GLY A 269 -18.64 14.99 -16.47
CA GLY A 269 -17.84 14.09 -17.29
C GLY A 269 -18.52 12.79 -17.65
N ARG A 270 -17.79 11.95 -18.35
CA ARG A 270 -18.26 10.64 -18.76
C ARG A 270 -17.46 9.55 -18.04
N VAL A 271 -18.14 8.75 -17.21
CA VAL A 271 -17.50 7.64 -16.48
C VAL A 271 -17.32 6.44 -17.43
N HIS A 272 -16.07 6.01 -17.59
CA HIS A 272 -15.71 4.81 -18.33
C HIS A 272 -15.45 3.65 -17.36
N LYS A 273 -16.19 2.56 -17.52
CA LYS A 273 -15.93 1.33 -16.75
C LYS A 273 -14.96 0.46 -17.50
N LEU A 274 -13.76 0.34 -16.95
CA LEU A 274 -12.72 -0.56 -17.41
C LEU A 274 -12.72 -1.84 -16.57
N PRO A 275 -12.37 -3.00 -17.12
CA PRO A 275 -12.28 -4.25 -16.38
C PRO A 275 -10.96 -4.35 -15.59
N LEU A 276 -10.67 -3.31 -14.80
CA LEU A 276 -9.54 -3.21 -13.88
C LEU A 276 -10.07 -3.10 -12.46
N LYS A 277 -9.39 -3.72 -11.52
CA LYS A 277 -9.66 -3.57 -10.08
C LYS A 277 -9.05 -2.27 -9.54
N ARG A 278 -7.84 -1.96 -9.98
CA ARG A 278 -7.06 -0.79 -9.60
C ARG A 278 -6.34 -0.26 -10.83
N MET A 279 -6.18 1.04 -10.93
CA MET A 279 -5.37 1.72 -11.94
C MET A 279 -4.36 2.60 -11.18
N ALA A 280 -3.08 2.40 -11.46
CA ALA A 280 -2.00 3.13 -10.82
C ALA A 280 -1.53 4.31 -11.69
N ALA A 281 -1.45 4.11 -13.01
CA ALA A 281 -1.08 5.14 -13.96
C ALA A 281 -1.82 4.96 -15.28
N PHE A 282 -1.94 6.03 -16.05
CA PHE A 282 -2.48 5.98 -17.40
C PHE A 282 -1.95 7.13 -18.25
N ASP A 283 -1.96 6.90 -19.56
CA ASP A 283 -1.72 7.93 -20.55
C ASP A 283 -2.52 7.65 -21.84
N TYR A 284 -2.82 8.69 -22.59
CA TYR A 284 -3.64 8.63 -23.79
C TYR A 284 -2.81 8.55 -25.05
N PHE A 285 -3.28 7.75 -26.02
CA PHE A 285 -2.80 7.86 -27.38
C PHE A 285 -3.46 9.05 -28.07
N ASN A 286 -2.75 9.67 -29.02
CA ASN A 286 -3.27 10.82 -29.77
C ASN A 286 -4.55 10.56 -30.55
N ASP A 287 -4.92 9.30 -30.78
CA ASP A 287 -6.14 8.92 -31.47
C ASP A 287 -7.41 8.97 -30.59
N SER A 288 -7.29 9.30 -29.32
CA SER A 288 -8.40 9.34 -28.31
C SER A 288 -9.23 8.05 -28.21
N LEU A 289 -8.78 6.97 -28.86
CA LEU A 289 -9.45 5.65 -28.89
C LEU A 289 -8.70 4.62 -28.06
N ARG A 290 -7.45 4.91 -27.70
CA ARG A 290 -6.60 4.02 -26.92
C ARG A 290 -6.09 4.72 -25.65
N VAL A 291 -5.97 3.94 -24.60
CA VAL A 291 -5.39 4.37 -23.32
C VAL A 291 -4.41 3.29 -22.86
N ALA A 292 -3.17 3.69 -22.61
CA ALA A 292 -2.19 2.85 -21.93
C ALA A 292 -2.38 2.99 -20.43
N MET A 293 -2.27 1.90 -19.68
CA MET A 293 -2.49 1.90 -18.24
C MET A 293 -1.58 0.89 -17.55
N VAL A 294 -1.15 1.23 -16.36
CA VAL A 294 -0.64 0.28 -15.38
C VAL A 294 -1.77 0.01 -14.40
N GLY A 295 -2.20 -1.23 -14.30
CA GLY A 295 -3.34 -1.57 -13.47
C GLY A 295 -3.48 -3.05 -13.14
N GLN A 296 -4.28 -3.34 -12.12
CA GLN A 296 -4.60 -4.69 -11.71
C GLN A 296 -5.79 -5.22 -12.52
N LEU A 297 -5.57 -6.31 -13.26
CA LEU A 297 -6.64 -6.99 -13.98
C LEU A 297 -7.63 -7.65 -13.01
N SER A 298 -8.92 -7.67 -13.37
CA SER A 298 -9.98 -8.25 -12.53
C SER A 298 -9.79 -9.74 -12.20
N ARG A 299 -8.97 -10.43 -12.96
CA ARG A 299 -8.62 -11.85 -12.80
C ARG A 299 -7.21 -12.11 -12.28
N GLY A 300 -6.42 -11.07 -12.04
CA GLY A 300 -5.03 -11.19 -11.58
C GLY A 300 -4.91 -11.41 -10.08
N GLN A 301 -3.80 -11.99 -9.66
CA GLN A 301 -3.46 -12.32 -8.26
C GLN A 301 -2.83 -11.15 -7.48
N GLY A 302 -3.08 -9.92 -7.83
CA GLY A 302 -2.57 -8.76 -7.08
C GLY A 302 -1.55 -7.92 -7.85
N ASP A 303 -0.84 -8.52 -8.80
CA ASP A 303 0.19 -7.82 -9.57
C ASP A 303 -0.39 -6.79 -10.54
N LEU A 304 0.36 -5.73 -10.76
CA LEU A 304 0.05 -4.74 -11.76
C LEU A 304 0.56 -5.20 -13.14
N SER A 305 -0.21 -4.88 -14.17
CA SER A 305 0.14 -5.17 -15.57
C SER A 305 0.09 -3.91 -16.41
N LEU A 306 0.99 -3.82 -17.39
CA LEU A 306 0.87 -2.83 -18.47
C LEU A 306 -0.17 -3.32 -19.47
N VAL A 307 -1.22 -2.56 -19.62
CA VAL A 307 -2.35 -2.87 -20.49
C VAL A 307 -2.67 -1.72 -21.43
N VAL A 308 -3.21 -2.02 -22.60
CA VAL A 308 -3.79 -1.04 -23.50
C VAL A 308 -5.27 -1.34 -23.66
N ALA A 309 -6.09 -0.37 -23.33
CA ALA A 309 -7.52 -0.40 -23.59
C ALA A 309 -7.79 0.28 -24.94
N THR A 310 -8.47 -0.42 -25.83
CA THR A 310 -8.89 0.11 -27.13
C THR A 310 -10.41 0.17 -27.17
N ARG A 311 -10.95 1.29 -27.61
CA ARG A 311 -12.37 1.48 -27.72
C ARG A 311 -12.96 0.65 -28.88
N ASP A 312 -13.96 -0.15 -28.60
CA ASP A 312 -14.65 -1.01 -29.58
C ASP A 312 -15.81 -0.25 -30.24
N THR A 313 -15.45 0.70 -31.09
CA THR A 313 -16.42 1.56 -31.79
C THR A 313 -17.37 0.75 -32.70
N ALA A 314 -16.91 -0.34 -33.26
CA ALA A 314 -17.73 -1.24 -34.08
C ALA A 314 -18.87 -1.87 -33.26
N LYS A 315 -18.55 -2.33 -32.04
CA LYS A 315 -19.56 -2.87 -31.12
C LYS A 315 -20.51 -1.81 -30.61
N GLU A 316 -19.99 -0.60 -30.32
CA GLU A 316 -20.82 0.54 -29.94
C GLU A 316 -21.81 0.93 -31.04
N ASN A 317 -21.35 1.04 -32.28
CA ASN A 317 -22.18 1.36 -33.44
C ASN A 317 -23.26 0.30 -33.70
N LYS A 318 -22.90 -0.99 -33.57
CA LYS A 318 -23.87 -2.09 -33.69
C LYS A 318 -24.95 -2.03 -32.59
N GLU A 319 -24.55 -1.72 -31.36
CA GLU A 319 -25.49 -1.57 -30.25
C GLU A 319 -26.37 -0.33 -30.42
N TRP A 320 -25.78 0.77 -30.91
CA TRP A 320 -26.52 2.00 -31.19
C TRP A 320 -27.62 1.79 -32.23
N LYS A 321 -27.31 1.17 -33.39
CA LYS A 321 -28.29 0.85 -34.42
C LYS A 321 -29.50 0.07 -33.85
N LYS A 322 -29.22 -0.98 -33.05
CA LYS A 322 -30.29 -1.77 -32.40
C LYS A 322 -31.15 -0.94 -31.43
N ARG A 323 -30.56 0.03 -30.74
CA ARG A 323 -31.30 0.90 -29.82
C ARG A 323 -32.14 1.91 -30.56
N VAL A 324 -31.69 2.43 -31.68
CA VAL A 324 -32.45 3.32 -32.56
C VAL A 324 -33.67 2.58 -33.08
N GLU A 325 -33.51 1.44 -33.73
CA GLU A 325 -34.60 0.60 -34.25
C GLU A 325 -35.66 0.26 -33.17
N LYS A 326 -35.19 -0.04 -31.96
CA LYS A 326 -36.13 -0.35 -30.85
C LYS A 326 -36.87 0.88 -30.34
N ALA A 327 -36.22 2.04 -30.32
CA ALA A 327 -36.81 3.30 -29.88
C ALA A 327 -37.83 3.83 -30.89
N GLU A 328 -37.52 3.74 -32.18
CA GLU A 328 -38.44 4.08 -33.27
C GLU A 328 -39.74 3.25 -33.19
N LYS A 329 -39.65 1.93 -32.99
CA LYS A 329 -40.80 1.05 -32.80
C LYS A 329 -41.68 1.41 -31.59
N LYS A 330 -41.12 2.13 -30.61
CA LYS A 330 -41.81 2.54 -29.38
C LYS A 330 -42.21 4.01 -29.34
N GLY A 331 -41.80 4.82 -30.34
CA GLY A 331 -41.98 6.26 -30.32
C GLY A 331 -41.12 6.96 -29.24
N GLU A 332 -40.02 6.34 -28.81
CA GLU A 332 -39.15 6.82 -27.73
C GLU A 332 -37.81 7.34 -28.29
N LYS A 333 -37.11 8.18 -27.51
CA LYS A 333 -35.72 8.57 -27.86
C LYS A 333 -34.76 7.44 -27.52
N PRO A 334 -33.80 7.11 -28.41
CA PRO A 334 -32.81 6.04 -28.15
C PRO A 334 -31.89 6.36 -26.98
N LYS A 335 -31.69 5.41 -26.08
CA LYS A 335 -30.75 5.54 -24.96
C LYS A 335 -29.30 5.48 -25.45
N LYS A 336 -28.48 6.40 -25.00
CA LYS A 336 -27.03 6.45 -25.34
C LYS A 336 -26.34 5.12 -25.05
N VAL A 337 -25.44 4.68 -25.93
CA VAL A 337 -24.59 3.50 -25.71
C VAL A 337 -23.45 3.88 -24.78
N LYS A 338 -23.14 3.01 -23.82
CA LYS A 338 -21.96 3.17 -22.98
C LYS A 338 -20.71 2.74 -23.77
N PRO A 339 -19.57 3.44 -23.60
CA PRO A 339 -18.33 3.05 -24.23
C PRO A 339 -17.95 1.59 -23.93
N LYS A 340 -17.48 0.90 -24.95
CA LYS A 340 -17.00 -0.49 -24.87
C LYS A 340 -15.51 -0.52 -25.06
N TRP A 341 -14.82 -1.25 -24.20
CA TRP A 341 -13.37 -1.34 -24.22
C TRP A 341 -12.92 -2.78 -24.38
N LYS A 342 -11.92 -2.99 -25.22
CA LYS A 342 -11.11 -4.21 -25.29
C LYS A 342 -9.81 -3.93 -24.60
N ILE A 343 -9.42 -4.79 -23.66
CA ILE A 343 -8.14 -4.68 -22.95
C ILE A 343 -7.19 -5.77 -23.46
N LYS A 344 -5.98 -5.36 -23.72
CA LYS A 344 -4.87 -6.25 -24.05
C LYS A 344 -3.75 -6.01 -23.06
N GLU A 345 -3.27 -7.08 -22.44
CA GLU A 345 -2.09 -7.09 -21.60
C GLU A 345 -0.84 -7.20 -22.45
N PHE A 346 0.18 -6.41 -22.12
CA PHE A 346 1.47 -6.39 -22.81
C PHE A 346 2.63 -6.78 -21.92
N ASP A 347 2.57 -6.43 -20.63
CA ASP A 347 3.57 -6.82 -19.65
C ASP A 347 2.94 -7.10 -18.30
N HIS A 348 3.54 -8.04 -17.55
CA HIS A 348 3.07 -8.48 -16.24
C HIS A 348 4.14 -8.20 -15.18
N GLY A 349 3.72 -8.05 -13.92
CA GLY A 349 4.65 -7.78 -12.82
C GLY A 349 5.30 -6.39 -12.96
N VAL A 350 4.54 -5.41 -13.46
CA VAL A 350 4.94 -4.00 -13.40
C VAL A 350 4.68 -3.54 -11.97
N PHE A 351 5.69 -3.68 -11.13
CA PHE A 351 5.61 -3.37 -9.72
C PHE A 351 5.85 -1.88 -9.47
N GLY A 352 5.17 -1.36 -8.47
CA GLY A 352 5.35 -0.07 -7.85
C GLY A 352 4.08 0.30 -7.10
N GLU A 353 4.12 0.23 -5.77
CA GLU A 353 2.91 0.49 -4.99
C GLU A 353 2.54 1.98 -4.93
N LEU A 354 3.50 2.87 -5.02
CA LEU A 354 3.32 4.25 -4.63
C LEU A 354 3.29 5.22 -5.81
N ILE A 355 4.22 5.16 -6.73
CA ILE A 355 4.28 6.08 -7.86
C ILE A 355 4.57 5.30 -9.13
N GLN A 356 3.54 5.17 -9.94
CA GLN A 356 3.65 4.59 -11.27
C GLN A 356 3.41 5.69 -12.27
N ASN A 357 4.30 5.81 -13.23
CA ASN A 357 4.01 6.56 -14.43
C ASN A 357 4.26 5.70 -15.67
N LEU A 358 3.76 6.15 -16.76
CA LEU A 358 4.05 5.66 -18.09
C LEU A 358 3.84 6.80 -19.05
N ASP A 359 4.44 6.70 -20.20
CA ASP A 359 4.23 7.71 -21.23
C ASP A 359 4.13 7.07 -22.62
N VAL A 360 3.20 7.53 -23.40
CA VAL A 360 2.96 7.05 -24.77
C VAL A 360 3.73 7.95 -25.74
N ALA A 361 4.53 7.34 -26.61
CA ALA A 361 5.25 8.09 -27.62
C ALA A 361 4.28 8.94 -28.47
N PRO A 362 4.65 10.15 -28.88
CA PRO A 362 3.79 11.04 -29.69
C PRO A 362 3.29 10.41 -30.99
N ASP A 363 4.05 9.47 -31.57
CA ASP A 363 3.66 8.70 -32.76
C ASP A 363 2.71 7.53 -32.45
N GLY A 364 2.46 7.25 -31.17
CA GLY A 364 1.60 6.16 -30.69
C GLY A 364 2.14 4.75 -30.96
N GLN A 365 3.43 4.60 -31.31
CA GLN A 365 4.01 3.29 -31.64
C GLN A 365 4.68 2.60 -30.46
N SER A 366 4.99 3.33 -29.40
CA SER A 366 5.64 2.74 -28.21
C SER A 366 5.17 3.37 -26.91
N ILE A 367 5.42 2.67 -25.83
CA ILE A 367 5.17 3.11 -24.44
C ILE A 367 6.48 2.96 -23.67
N ILE A 368 6.82 3.94 -22.85
CA ILE A 368 7.88 3.83 -21.86
C ILE A 368 7.28 3.75 -20.45
N TYR A 369 7.87 2.94 -19.60
CA TYR A 369 7.38 2.72 -18.25
C TYR A 369 8.50 2.19 -17.34
N PRO A 370 8.47 2.51 -16.04
CA PRO A 370 9.37 1.91 -15.08
C PRO A 370 8.92 0.50 -14.73
N LYS A 371 9.88 -0.38 -14.53
CA LYS A 371 9.64 -1.73 -14.05
C LYS A 371 10.87 -2.20 -13.27
N TYR A 372 10.62 -2.93 -12.18
CA TYR A 372 11.68 -3.58 -11.43
C TYR A 372 12.49 -4.55 -12.26
N ARG A 373 13.78 -4.54 -12.04
CA ARG A 373 14.77 -5.51 -12.52
C ARG A 373 15.70 -5.87 -11.38
N PHE A 374 16.41 -6.96 -11.54
CA PHE A 374 17.54 -7.26 -10.66
C PHE A 374 18.79 -6.57 -11.20
N GLY A 375 19.40 -5.75 -10.35
CA GLY A 375 20.70 -5.13 -10.59
C GLY A 375 21.88 -6.08 -10.30
N GLN A 376 23.06 -5.52 -10.25
CA GLN A 376 24.21 -6.17 -9.67
C GLN A 376 23.89 -6.54 -8.21
N ASN A 377 24.48 -7.57 -7.63
CA ASN A 377 24.21 -8.05 -6.28
C ASN A 377 22.73 -8.45 -6.01
N GLN A 378 21.96 -8.71 -7.06
CA GLN A 378 20.54 -9.07 -6.94
C GLN A 378 19.67 -7.97 -6.30
N SER A 379 20.15 -6.75 -6.19
CA SER A 379 19.36 -5.61 -5.70
C SER A 379 18.16 -5.36 -6.58
N LEU A 380 17.02 -5.06 -5.98
CA LEU A 380 15.79 -4.74 -6.69
C LEU A 380 15.81 -3.27 -7.11
N GLN A 381 15.89 -3.00 -8.40
CA GLN A 381 16.08 -1.67 -8.95
C GLN A 381 15.07 -1.37 -10.04
N PHE A 382 14.65 -0.12 -10.15
CA PHE A 382 13.87 0.32 -11.31
C PHE A 382 14.76 0.50 -12.54
N GLY A 383 14.22 0.14 -13.66
CA GLY A 383 14.75 0.47 -14.96
C GLY A 383 13.64 0.91 -15.89
N ILE A 384 13.98 1.75 -16.86
CA ILE A 384 13.03 2.21 -17.87
C ILE A 384 12.98 1.23 -19.01
N TRP A 385 11.79 0.76 -19.31
CA TRP A 385 11.49 -0.16 -20.39
C TRP A 385 10.71 0.56 -21.51
N LYS A 386 11.03 0.22 -22.74
CA LYS A 386 10.27 0.62 -23.92
C LYS A 386 9.56 -0.60 -24.50
N LEU A 387 8.26 -0.48 -24.69
CA LEU A 387 7.42 -1.47 -25.36
C LEU A 387 7.02 -0.94 -26.74
N GLY A 388 7.34 -1.67 -27.81
CA GLY A 388 6.76 -1.45 -29.12
C GLY A 388 5.36 -2.06 -29.22
N ILE A 389 4.35 -1.29 -29.58
CA ILE A 389 2.94 -1.73 -29.58
C ILE A 389 2.68 -2.84 -30.59
N GLU A 390 3.14 -2.67 -31.83
CA GLU A 390 2.96 -3.67 -32.88
C GLU A 390 3.92 -4.84 -32.71
N SER A 391 5.20 -4.54 -32.55
CA SER A 391 6.26 -5.55 -32.43
C SER A 391 6.17 -6.38 -31.15
N LYS A 392 5.52 -5.86 -30.11
CA LYS A 392 5.48 -6.41 -28.75
C LYS A 392 6.87 -6.58 -28.12
N LYS A 393 7.89 -5.99 -28.75
CA LYS A 393 9.28 -6.07 -28.27
C LYS A 393 9.41 -5.16 -27.06
N LYS A 394 9.98 -5.70 -25.98
CA LYS A 394 10.37 -4.96 -24.77
C LYS A 394 11.88 -4.75 -24.79
N THR A 395 12.30 -3.52 -24.53
CA THR A 395 13.74 -3.16 -24.50
C THR A 395 13.99 -2.36 -23.23
N LEU A 396 14.96 -2.80 -22.43
CA LEU A 396 15.45 -2.03 -21.29
C LEU A 396 16.35 -0.90 -21.82
N LEU A 397 15.97 0.34 -21.51
CA LEU A 397 16.70 1.52 -21.97
C LEU A 397 17.84 1.92 -21.02
N THR A 398 17.71 1.58 -19.73
CA THR A 398 18.65 1.97 -18.68
C THR A 398 19.25 0.75 -17.98
N PRO A 399 20.07 -0.08 -18.69
CA PRO A 399 20.56 -1.35 -18.14
C PRO A 399 21.54 -1.17 -16.95
N ASN A 400 22.23 -0.04 -16.86
CA ASN A 400 23.26 0.24 -15.85
C ASN A 400 22.91 1.42 -14.94
N MET A 401 21.63 1.79 -14.88
CA MET A 401 21.14 2.93 -14.08
C MET A 401 19.93 2.51 -13.28
N ARG A 402 19.81 2.99 -12.07
CA ARG A 402 18.55 3.08 -11.36
C ARG A 402 17.78 4.26 -11.98
N ALA A 403 16.61 4.02 -12.55
CA ALA A 403 15.90 5.06 -13.31
C ALA A 403 14.38 4.90 -13.24
N ASN A 404 13.70 6.02 -13.01
CA ASN A 404 12.26 6.10 -12.85
C ASN A 404 11.68 7.34 -13.54
N TYR A 405 10.36 7.49 -13.55
CA TYR A 405 9.60 8.65 -14.08
C TYR A 405 9.94 9.05 -15.52
N PRO A 406 9.92 8.09 -16.48
CA PRO A 406 10.23 8.43 -17.86
C PRO A 406 9.12 9.25 -18.52
N GLN A 407 9.53 10.22 -19.36
CA GLN A 407 8.62 10.99 -20.21
C GLN A 407 9.28 11.30 -21.55
N TYR A 408 8.51 11.19 -22.64
CA TYR A 408 8.96 11.59 -23.97
C TYR A 408 8.97 13.12 -24.11
N SER A 409 9.90 13.62 -24.93
CA SER A 409 9.78 14.98 -25.46
C SER A 409 8.57 15.07 -26.41
N PRO A 410 7.99 16.27 -26.60
CA PRO A 410 6.83 16.45 -27.46
C PRO A 410 7.02 15.95 -28.91
N ASP A 411 8.25 15.96 -29.41
CA ASP A 411 8.62 15.44 -30.74
C ASP A 411 8.99 13.93 -30.73
N GLY A 412 9.02 13.31 -29.56
CA GLY A 412 9.37 11.89 -29.38
C GLY A 412 10.86 11.57 -29.57
N SER A 413 11.71 12.57 -29.80
CA SER A 413 13.14 12.35 -30.09
C SER A 413 13.98 12.08 -28.85
N LYS A 414 13.51 12.49 -27.66
CA LYS A 414 14.21 12.38 -26.39
C LYS A 414 13.32 11.78 -25.31
N ILE A 415 13.96 11.24 -24.29
CA ILE A 415 13.32 10.79 -23.07
C ILE A 415 14.02 11.48 -21.90
N VAL A 416 13.26 12.12 -21.03
CA VAL A 416 13.71 12.61 -19.73
C VAL A 416 13.29 11.61 -18.66
N PHE A 417 14.10 11.42 -17.64
CA PHE A 417 13.81 10.53 -16.51
C PHE A 417 14.62 10.95 -15.28
N VAL A 418 14.23 10.44 -14.13
CA VAL A 418 15.00 10.57 -12.90
C VAL A 418 15.97 9.39 -12.82
N ALA A 419 17.26 9.68 -12.66
CA ALA A 419 18.28 8.68 -12.41
C ALA A 419 18.77 8.78 -10.96
N HIS A 420 19.07 7.63 -10.37
CA HIS A 420 19.70 7.50 -9.06
C HIS A 420 21.11 6.98 -9.27
N GLU A 421 22.09 7.60 -8.63
CA GLU A 421 23.49 7.17 -8.62
C GLU A 421 23.74 6.08 -7.57
#